data_704efa30af1c208888716c7ddcab6998
#
_entry.id   704efa30af1c208888716c7ddcab6998
#
_cell.length_a   1.000
_cell.length_b   1.000
_cell.length_c   1.000
_cell.angle_alpha   90.00
_cell.angle_beta   90.00
_cell.angle_gamma   90.00
#
_symmetry.space_group_name_H-M   'P 1'
#
loop_
_entity.id
_entity.type
_entity.pdbx_description
1 polymer ?
#
loop_
_entity_poly.entity_id
_entity_poly.type
_entity_poly.pdbx_seq_one_letter_code
_entity_poly.pdbx_strand_id
1 'polypeptide(L)'
;MNKGIITLILTLLPVISLSAESYNILDFGAKAGKEYLNTDKIQAAIDKCSSEGGGYVVIPRGEFVSGTLELKSGVMLQLEHGARLQGSSRKEDYTKHLIRALDAEDIGICGHGVIDGSGYSFWYVKENGLYEHDRPVPGYMIYLENCKRIRVTGVRMSNPEAWTLHLLGCSDVTIRDITIRNPLHGPTNDGIDIQACQDVTISGCDIYTSDDAIVLKNRHPKYNMRPCKNITVTGCILTSVCNCFKIGTETIGQFRNIVFSNSTVRFAQPTDSLARIRVNETKRPLRASSGISIESVDGSLIDGVVISNITMEEVKCPIFIRLANRGDGVQKVKPTVPGKIKNVLITNVNVRNAWFASSITAIPGSYVENVTLSNINVTMRKMIDAKLVDRVVDEKVDAYPDANMWGNLPATSFYFRHVDDIACNMIRCEIDGEDNRPAMIFDDAKDIIVNGLILDENYIGDAAVRLTDTHCARFSNCDIKDGLKFHYDLRGELNSDIRLIDTDPAKVRSEKSCSVEQSVSFVIK
;
A
#
# COMPACT_ATOMS: atom_id res chain seq x y z
N MET A 1 -12.98 -48.95 -66.96
CA MET A 1 -12.24 -48.12 -66.03
C MET A 1 -13.01 -46.79 -65.86
N ASN A 2 -13.88 -46.74 -64.85
CA ASN A 2 -14.65 -45.53 -64.54
C ASN A 2 -13.87 -44.66 -63.54
N LYS A 3 -13.53 -43.45 -63.97
CA LYS A 3 -12.95 -42.42 -63.12
C LYS A 3 -14.09 -41.63 -62.47
N GLY A 4 -14.36 -41.91 -61.19
CA GLY A 4 -15.23 -41.07 -60.39
C GLY A 4 -14.59 -39.74 -60.02
N ILE A 5 -15.22 -38.65 -60.43
CA ILE A 5 -14.85 -37.27 -60.02
C ILE A 5 -15.49 -37.01 -58.65
N ILE A 6 -14.67 -36.86 -57.63
CA ILE A 6 -15.10 -36.41 -56.31
C ILE A 6 -15.15 -34.88 -56.36
N THR A 7 -16.33 -34.31 -56.39
CA THR A 7 -16.56 -32.87 -56.28
C THR A 7 -16.54 -32.49 -54.78
N LEU A 8 -15.50 -31.81 -54.36
CA LEU A 8 -15.37 -31.26 -53.00
C LEU A 8 -16.25 -29.98 -52.90
N ILE A 9 -17.38 -30.06 -52.25
CA ILE A 9 -18.20 -28.88 -51.95
C ILE A 9 -17.59 -28.20 -50.73
N LEU A 10 -16.85 -27.10 -50.94
CA LEU A 10 -16.35 -26.22 -49.88
C LEU A 10 -17.54 -25.34 -49.44
N THR A 11 -18.18 -25.66 -48.33
CA THR A 11 -19.16 -24.78 -47.69
C THR A 11 -18.39 -23.64 -47.02
N LEU A 12 -18.41 -22.45 -47.62
CA LEU A 12 -17.98 -21.21 -46.94
C LEU A 12 -18.98 -20.93 -45.81
N LEU A 13 -18.63 -21.23 -44.59
CA LEU A 13 -19.28 -20.68 -43.41
C LEU A 13 -18.97 -19.16 -43.39
N PRO A 14 -20.00 -18.29 -43.32
CA PRO A 14 -19.72 -16.86 -43.13
C PRO A 14 -18.99 -16.67 -41.81
N VAL A 15 -17.78 -16.11 -41.87
CA VAL A 15 -17.10 -15.58 -40.69
C VAL A 15 -17.92 -14.36 -40.27
N ILE A 16 -18.84 -14.55 -39.34
CA ILE A 16 -19.52 -13.46 -38.68
C ILE A 16 -18.43 -12.79 -37.82
N SER A 17 -17.88 -11.68 -38.33
CA SER A 17 -17.08 -10.78 -37.52
C SER A 17 -17.98 -10.17 -36.46
N LEU A 18 -18.00 -10.75 -35.25
CA LEU A 18 -18.61 -10.09 -34.11
C LEU A 18 -17.70 -8.90 -33.74
N SER A 19 -17.97 -7.74 -34.36
CA SER A 19 -17.50 -6.49 -33.77
C SER A 19 -18.32 -6.25 -32.52
N ALA A 20 -17.68 -5.94 -31.38
CA ALA A 20 -18.41 -5.53 -30.19
C ALA A 20 -19.28 -4.31 -30.53
N GLU A 21 -20.55 -4.36 -30.19
CA GLU A 21 -21.48 -3.24 -30.44
C GLU A 21 -21.11 -2.02 -29.58
N SER A 22 -21.37 -0.84 -30.13
CA SER A 22 -21.03 0.43 -29.50
C SER A 22 -22.29 1.30 -29.37
N TYR A 23 -22.55 1.73 -28.16
CA TYR A 23 -23.73 2.52 -27.77
C TYR A 23 -23.26 3.91 -27.34
N ASN A 24 -23.39 4.90 -28.25
CA ASN A 24 -23.02 6.27 -27.94
C ASN A 24 -24.12 6.93 -27.08
N ILE A 25 -23.76 7.51 -25.93
CA ILE A 25 -24.73 8.14 -25.02
C ILE A 25 -25.52 9.28 -25.67
N LEU A 26 -24.98 9.91 -26.72
CA LEU A 26 -25.71 10.95 -27.49
C LEU A 26 -26.95 10.40 -28.18
N ASP A 27 -26.93 9.15 -28.63
CA ASP A 27 -28.07 8.48 -29.29
C ASP A 27 -29.20 8.22 -28.27
N PHE A 28 -28.91 8.25 -26.98
CA PHE A 28 -29.88 8.17 -25.89
C PHE A 28 -30.30 9.53 -25.35
N GLY A 29 -29.86 10.61 -26.01
CA GLY A 29 -30.24 11.97 -25.67
C GLY A 29 -29.39 12.64 -24.59
N ALA A 30 -28.21 12.11 -24.27
CA ALA A 30 -27.25 12.79 -23.42
C ALA A 30 -26.76 14.10 -24.07
N LYS A 31 -26.50 15.12 -23.26
CA LYS A 31 -26.07 16.44 -23.72
C LYS A 31 -24.81 16.86 -22.96
N ALA A 32 -23.81 17.34 -23.71
CA ALA A 32 -22.64 17.92 -23.12
C ALA A 32 -22.95 19.29 -22.50
N GLY A 33 -22.39 19.56 -21.32
CA GLY A 33 -22.55 20.80 -20.56
C GLY A 33 -22.81 20.52 -19.08
N LYS A 34 -22.35 21.44 -18.23
CA LYS A 34 -22.47 21.31 -16.76
C LYS A 34 -23.90 21.42 -16.25
N GLU A 35 -24.76 22.00 -17.05
CA GLU A 35 -26.18 22.23 -16.76
C GLU A 35 -27.07 21.02 -17.01
N TYR A 36 -26.55 19.99 -17.71
CA TYR A 36 -27.35 18.81 -18.07
C TYR A 36 -27.02 17.61 -17.20
N LEU A 37 -27.96 17.17 -16.40
CA LEU A 37 -27.87 15.88 -15.69
C LEU A 37 -28.20 14.76 -16.68
N ASN A 38 -27.23 13.87 -16.92
CA ASN A 38 -27.33 12.82 -17.94
C ASN A 38 -27.50 11.41 -17.34
N THR A 39 -27.76 11.27 -16.06
CA THR A 39 -27.80 9.97 -15.35
C THR A 39 -28.70 8.97 -16.10
N ASP A 40 -29.96 9.33 -16.35
CA ASP A 40 -30.93 8.43 -16.98
C ASP A 40 -30.54 8.09 -18.43
N LYS A 41 -29.89 9.02 -19.15
CA LYS A 41 -29.49 8.83 -20.55
C LYS A 41 -28.30 7.86 -20.65
N ILE A 42 -27.30 8.03 -19.77
CA ILE A 42 -26.15 7.13 -19.72
C ILE A 42 -26.60 5.75 -19.20
N GLN A 43 -27.49 5.70 -18.20
CA GLN A 43 -28.02 4.44 -17.70
C GLN A 43 -28.82 3.69 -18.76
N ALA A 44 -29.63 4.38 -19.56
CA ALA A 44 -30.36 3.75 -20.67
C ALA A 44 -29.42 3.12 -21.72
N ALA A 45 -28.27 3.76 -22.02
CA ALA A 45 -27.25 3.18 -22.88
C ALA A 45 -26.63 1.92 -22.26
N ILE A 46 -26.32 1.94 -20.95
CA ILE A 46 -25.79 0.79 -20.21
C ILE A 46 -26.79 -0.37 -20.20
N ASP A 47 -28.07 -0.08 -19.95
CA ASP A 47 -29.14 -1.07 -19.89
C ASP A 47 -29.37 -1.73 -21.26
N LYS A 48 -29.38 -0.95 -22.31
CA LYS A 48 -29.52 -1.43 -23.70
C LYS A 48 -28.31 -2.31 -24.08
N CYS A 49 -27.09 -1.84 -23.85
CA CYS A 49 -25.88 -2.58 -24.14
C CYS A 49 -25.88 -3.94 -23.45
N SER A 50 -26.16 -3.99 -22.14
CA SER A 50 -26.21 -5.25 -21.40
C SER A 50 -27.32 -6.19 -21.90
N SER A 51 -28.52 -5.66 -22.23
CA SER A 51 -29.66 -6.47 -22.69
C SER A 51 -29.44 -7.08 -24.09
N GLU A 52 -28.55 -6.52 -24.88
CA GLU A 52 -28.20 -6.99 -26.23
C GLU A 52 -26.92 -7.83 -26.28
N GLY A 53 -26.41 -8.26 -25.12
CA GLY A 53 -25.28 -9.20 -25.05
C GLY A 53 -23.95 -8.54 -24.73
N GLY A 54 -23.93 -7.23 -24.45
CA GLY A 54 -22.75 -6.50 -24.05
C GLY A 54 -22.09 -5.71 -25.19
N GLY A 55 -21.05 -4.95 -24.83
CA GLY A 55 -20.33 -4.08 -25.77
C GLY A 55 -19.76 -2.85 -25.08
N TYR A 56 -19.60 -1.78 -25.86
CA TYR A 56 -19.06 -0.51 -25.38
C TYR A 56 -20.15 0.53 -25.22
N VAL A 57 -20.27 1.13 -24.03
CA VAL A 57 -21.03 2.37 -23.84
C VAL A 57 -20.05 3.53 -23.95
N VAL A 58 -20.19 4.33 -24.98
CA VAL A 58 -19.24 5.38 -25.35
C VAL A 58 -19.67 6.74 -24.81
N ILE A 59 -18.81 7.33 -23.99
CA ILE A 59 -18.87 8.74 -23.59
C ILE A 59 -17.94 9.51 -24.52
N PRO A 60 -18.47 10.29 -25.49
CA PRO A 60 -17.65 11.00 -26.46
C PRO A 60 -17.05 12.28 -25.87
N ARG A 61 -16.24 12.99 -26.66
CA ARG A 61 -15.67 14.28 -26.25
C ARG A 61 -16.76 15.24 -25.73
N GLY A 62 -16.54 15.80 -24.56
CA GLY A 62 -17.47 16.72 -23.88
C GLY A 62 -17.47 16.48 -22.38
N GLU A 63 -18.21 17.31 -21.66
CA GLU A 63 -18.42 17.16 -20.20
C GLU A 63 -19.86 16.71 -19.96
N PHE A 64 -20.03 15.57 -19.30
CA PHE A 64 -21.33 14.96 -19.02
C PHE A 64 -21.49 14.78 -17.52
N VAL A 65 -22.43 15.51 -16.93
CA VAL A 65 -22.73 15.42 -15.49
C VAL A 65 -23.64 14.22 -15.23
N SER A 66 -23.32 13.44 -14.20
CA SER A 66 -24.12 12.28 -13.81
C SER A 66 -24.18 12.11 -12.30
N GLY A 67 -25.29 11.58 -11.81
CA GLY A 67 -25.37 10.91 -10.52
C GLY A 67 -24.93 9.45 -10.63
N THR A 68 -25.55 8.57 -9.84
CA THR A 68 -25.19 7.14 -9.80
C THR A 68 -25.44 6.43 -11.15
N LEU A 69 -24.40 5.76 -11.65
CA LEU A 69 -24.46 4.85 -12.79
C LEU A 69 -24.22 3.42 -12.30
N GLU A 70 -25.07 2.50 -12.73
CA GLU A 70 -24.96 1.08 -12.42
C GLU A 70 -24.47 0.30 -13.64
N LEU A 71 -23.21 -0.16 -13.60
CA LEU A 71 -22.67 -1.03 -14.65
C LEU A 71 -23.29 -2.42 -14.53
N LYS A 72 -23.64 -2.98 -15.69
CA LYS A 72 -24.23 -4.31 -15.83
C LYS A 72 -23.29 -5.25 -16.56
N SER A 73 -23.51 -6.55 -16.41
CA SER A 73 -22.70 -7.58 -17.06
C SER A 73 -22.56 -7.34 -18.56
N GLY A 74 -21.36 -7.58 -19.09
CA GLY A 74 -21.01 -7.39 -20.49
C GLY A 74 -20.69 -5.95 -20.88
N VAL A 75 -20.76 -4.96 -19.98
CA VAL A 75 -20.62 -3.55 -20.34
C VAL A 75 -19.22 -3.01 -20.07
N MET A 76 -18.60 -2.47 -21.11
CA MET A 76 -17.37 -1.66 -21.03
C MET A 76 -17.73 -0.18 -21.21
N LEU A 77 -17.60 0.63 -20.15
CA LEU A 77 -17.76 2.08 -20.21
C LEU A 77 -16.50 2.70 -20.81
N GLN A 78 -16.60 3.24 -22.01
CA GLN A 78 -15.48 3.81 -22.75
C GLN A 78 -15.54 5.34 -22.77
N LEU A 79 -14.49 5.98 -22.24
CA LEU A 79 -14.34 7.43 -22.28
C LEU A 79 -13.36 7.84 -23.38
N GLU A 80 -13.82 8.53 -24.40
CA GLU A 80 -12.97 9.01 -25.50
C GLU A 80 -12.00 10.11 -25.06
N HIS A 81 -11.03 10.44 -25.93
CA HIS A 81 -10.18 11.60 -25.71
C HIS A 81 -11.01 12.90 -25.58
N GLY A 82 -10.77 13.63 -24.49
CA GLY A 82 -11.52 14.85 -24.19
C GLY A 82 -12.91 14.62 -23.59
N ALA A 83 -13.30 13.38 -23.32
CA ALA A 83 -14.48 13.06 -22.53
C ALA A 83 -14.23 13.35 -21.05
N ARG A 84 -15.22 13.91 -20.36
CA ARG A 84 -15.28 14.02 -18.90
C ARG A 84 -16.63 13.52 -18.42
N LEU A 85 -16.60 12.46 -17.62
CA LEU A 85 -17.74 12.06 -16.78
C LEU A 85 -17.58 12.79 -15.45
N GLN A 86 -18.44 13.77 -15.22
CA GLN A 86 -18.43 14.61 -14.03
C GLN A 86 -19.52 14.15 -13.07
N GLY A 87 -19.17 13.80 -11.84
CA GLY A 87 -20.14 13.57 -10.78
C GLY A 87 -20.96 14.82 -10.50
N SER A 88 -22.25 14.67 -10.23
CA SER A 88 -23.09 15.80 -9.80
C SER A 88 -22.58 16.38 -8.49
N SER A 89 -22.71 17.69 -8.32
CA SER A 89 -22.41 18.38 -7.06
C SER A 89 -23.55 18.28 -6.02
N ARG A 90 -24.66 17.62 -6.34
CA ARG A 90 -25.85 17.52 -5.51
C ARG A 90 -26.03 16.11 -4.98
N LYS A 91 -26.24 15.95 -3.67
CA LYS A 91 -26.39 14.64 -3.01
C LYS A 91 -27.62 13.87 -3.48
N GLU A 92 -28.69 14.59 -3.79
CA GLU A 92 -29.96 14.03 -4.27
C GLU A 92 -29.90 13.34 -5.63
N ASP A 93 -28.87 13.61 -6.44
CA ASP A 93 -28.68 12.96 -7.74
C ASP A 93 -28.07 11.55 -7.59
N TYR A 94 -27.67 11.17 -6.39
CA TYR A 94 -27.05 9.88 -6.11
C TYR A 94 -27.98 8.96 -5.31
N THR A 95 -28.05 7.71 -5.72
CA THR A 95 -28.54 6.64 -4.84
C THR A 95 -27.41 6.12 -3.95
N LYS A 96 -26.24 5.87 -4.51
CA LYS A 96 -25.00 5.51 -3.80
C LYS A 96 -23.86 5.38 -4.80
N HIS A 97 -22.68 6.00 -4.53
CA HIS A 97 -21.53 5.99 -5.43
C HIS A 97 -21.78 6.74 -6.77
N LEU A 98 -20.73 7.12 -7.49
CA LEU A 98 -20.89 7.66 -8.85
C LEU A 98 -21.03 6.52 -9.88
N ILE A 99 -20.11 5.55 -9.84
CA ILE A 99 -20.21 4.33 -10.66
C ILE A 99 -20.21 3.14 -9.70
N ARG A 100 -21.18 2.24 -9.89
CA ARG A 100 -21.22 0.99 -9.13
C ARG A 100 -21.53 -0.22 -10.01
N ALA A 101 -21.10 -1.39 -9.55
CA ALA A 101 -21.57 -2.67 -10.07
C ALA A 101 -21.71 -3.68 -8.94
N LEU A 102 -22.77 -4.48 -8.99
CA LEU A 102 -23.05 -5.55 -8.02
C LEU A 102 -23.26 -6.85 -8.77
N ASP A 103 -22.57 -7.92 -8.35
CA ASP A 103 -22.72 -9.28 -8.91
C ASP A 103 -22.59 -9.36 -10.46
N ALA A 104 -21.82 -8.43 -11.07
CA ALA A 104 -21.67 -8.32 -12.52
C ALA A 104 -20.41 -9.02 -13.03
N GLU A 105 -20.45 -9.48 -14.27
CA GLU A 105 -19.33 -10.15 -14.93
C GLU A 105 -18.99 -9.48 -16.28
N ASP A 106 -17.72 -9.57 -16.71
CA ASP A 106 -17.24 -8.99 -17.97
C ASP A 106 -17.50 -7.47 -18.07
N ILE A 107 -17.15 -6.75 -17.03
CA ILE A 107 -17.37 -5.31 -16.92
C ILE A 107 -16.06 -4.54 -16.92
N GLY A 108 -16.16 -3.24 -17.22
CA GLY A 108 -14.98 -2.39 -17.03
C GLY A 108 -15.17 -0.95 -17.44
N ILE A 109 -14.05 -0.23 -17.32
CA ILE A 109 -13.93 1.19 -17.68
C ILE A 109 -12.63 1.35 -18.48
N CYS A 110 -12.72 1.97 -19.64
CA CYS A 110 -11.53 2.14 -20.48
C CYS A 110 -11.52 3.48 -21.23
N GLY A 111 -10.40 3.75 -21.90
CA GLY A 111 -10.23 4.92 -22.75
C GLY A 111 -9.26 5.94 -22.18
N HIS A 112 -9.37 7.20 -22.64
CA HIS A 112 -8.43 8.26 -22.32
C HIS A 112 -9.09 9.51 -21.72
N GLY A 113 -10.37 9.40 -21.35
CA GLY A 113 -11.13 10.48 -20.73
C GLY A 113 -10.86 10.59 -19.21
N VAL A 114 -11.64 11.47 -18.60
CA VAL A 114 -11.53 11.80 -17.16
C VAL A 114 -12.83 11.43 -16.45
N ILE A 115 -12.71 10.80 -15.28
CA ILE A 115 -13.78 10.65 -14.31
C ILE A 115 -13.46 11.57 -13.14
N ASP A 116 -14.34 12.52 -12.84
CA ASP A 116 -14.21 13.47 -11.75
C ASP A 116 -15.36 13.29 -10.77
N GLY A 117 -15.06 12.99 -9.51
CA GLY A 117 -16.07 12.67 -8.50
C GLY A 117 -16.78 13.89 -7.91
N SER A 118 -16.37 15.12 -8.23
CA SER A 118 -16.91 16.35 -7.62
C SER A 118 -16.74 16.44 -6.10
N GLY A 119 -15.72 15.76 -5.54
CA GLY A 119 -15.52 15.60 -4.10
C GLY A 119 -15.55 16.88 -3.28
N TYR A 120 -15.02 17.99 -3.83
CA TYR A 120 -15.09 19.30 -3.17
C TYR A 120 -16.49 19.74 -2.78
N SER A 121 -17.52 19.27 -3.48
CA SER A 121 -18.92 19.60 -3.18
C SER A 121 -19.44 18.89 -1.95
N PHE A 122 -18.70 17.91 -1.41
CA PHE A 122 -19.08 17.07 -0.30
C PHE A 122 -18.15 17.18 0.91
N TRP A 123 -17.29 18.20 0.92
CA TRP A 123 -16.35 18.46 2.02
C TRP A 123 -16.56 19.83 2.62
N TYR A 124 -16.25 19.95 3.88
CA TYR A 124 -16.16 21.24 4.57
C TYR A 124 -14.82 21.38 5.30
N VAL A 125 -14.45 22.60 5.63
CA VAL A 125 -13.21 22.90 6.36
C VAL A 125 -13.53 23.00 7.85
N LYS A 126 -12.84 22.21 8.68
CA LYS A 126 -12.89 22.30 10.14
C LYS A 126 -12.14 23.54 10.64
N GLU A 127 -12.42 23.92 11.90
CA GLU A 127 -11.70 25.02 12.58
C GLU A 127 -10.17 24.86 12.58
N ASN A 128 -9.68 23.61 12.63
CA ASN A 128 -8.25 23.31 12.56
C ASN A 128 -7.67 23.38 11.13
N GLY A 129 -8.45 23.78 10.13
CA GLY A 129 -8.06 23.91 8.73
C GLY A 129 -7.98 22.60 7.96
N LEU A 130 -8.42 21.46 8.51
CA LEU A 130 -8.51 20.19 7.81
C LEU A 130 -9.88 20.04 7.15
N TYR A 131 -9.89 19.41 5.97
CA TYR A 131 -11.13 19.03 5.32
C TYR A 131 -11.73 17.78 5.96
N GLU A 132 -13.06 17.74 6.00
CA GLU A 132 -13.85 16.62 6.49
C GLU A 132 -15.06 16.41 5.59
N HIS A 133 -15.63 15.21 5.58
CA HIS A 133 -16.84 14.90 4.84
C HIS A 133 -18.05 15.65 5.38
N ASP A 134 -18.81 16.28 4.51
CA ASP A 134 -20.16 16.75 4.78
C ASP A 134 -21.16 15.59 4.62
N ARG A 135 -21.29 14.80 5.69
CA ARG A 135 -22.08 13.56 5.69
C ARG A 135 -23.58 13.80 5.66
N PRO A 136 -24.37 12.93 5.00
CA PRO A 136 -23.91 11.77 4.24
C PRO A 136 -23.26 12.17 2.91
N VAL A 137 -22.16 11.50 2.54
CA VAL A 137 -21.56 11.59 1.21
C VAL A 137 -22.19 10.55 0.27
N PRO A 138 -22.13 10.74 -1.06
CA PRO A 138 -22.62 9.75 -2.02
C PRO A 138 -22.00 8.35 -1.85
N GLY A 139 -20.75 8.29 -1.41
CA GLY A 139 -20.04 7.04 -1.15
C GLY A 139 -18.63 7.08 -1.73
N TYR A 140 -18.21 6.03 -2.43
CA TYR A 140 -16.95 5.98 -3.16
C TYR A 140 -17.17 6.40 -4.63
N MET A 141 -16.14 6.90 -5.30
CA MET A 141 -16.32 7.31 -6.69
C MET A 141 -16.66 6.10 -7.59
N ILE A 142 -15.88 5.01 -7.47
CA ILE A 142 -16.16 3.76 -8.17
C ILE A 142 -16.21 2.62 -7.16
N TYR A 143 -17.31 1.87 -7.15
CA TYR A 143 -17.54 0.75 -6.25
C TYR A 143 -17.98 -0.50 -7.01
N LEU A 144 -17.17 -1.55 -6.93
CA LEU A 144 -17.45 -2.83 -7.58
C LEU A 144 -17.51 -3.93 -6.50
N GLU A 145 -18.69 -4.57 -6.35
CA GLU A 145 -18.90 -5.61 -5.34
C GLU A 145 -19.24 -6.95 -5.99
N ASN A 146 -18.52 -8.00 -5.60
CA ASN A 146 -18.72 -9.38 -6.05
C ASN A 146 -18.72 -9.56 -7.57
N CYS A 147 -17.94 -8.73 -8.27
CA CYS A 147 -17.83 -8.74 -9.73
C CYS A 147 -16.67 -9.61 -10.20
N LYS A 148 -16.74 -10.11 -11.45
CA LYS A 148 -15.70 -10.95 -12.04
C LYS A 148 -15.29 -10.47 -13.43
N ARG A 149 -14.03 -10.76 -13.82
CA ARG A 149 -13.46 -10.38 -15.13
C ARG A 149 -13.56 -8.88 -15.39
N ILE A 150 -12.97 -8.13 -14.45
CA ILE A 150 -13.01 -6.66 -14.43
C ILE A 150 -11.79 -6.09 -15.14
N ARG A 151 -11.97 -5.06 -15.96
CA ARG A 151 -10.89 -4.31 -16.58
C ARG A 151 -11.07 -2.81 -16.39
N VAL A 152 -10.04 -2.15 -15.81
CA VAL A 152 -10.00 -0.68 -15.69
C VAL A 152 -8.70 -0.20 -16.33
N THR A 153 -8.80 0.52 -17.46
CA THR A 153 -7.59 0.82 -18.25
C THR A 153 -7.58 2.23 -18.85
N GLY A 154 -6.46 2.92 -18.76
CA GLY A 154 -6.14 4.15 -19.50
C GLY A 154 -6.80 5.43 -19.00
N VAL A 155 -7.86 5.34 -18.21
CA VAL A 155 -8.63 6.51 -17.74
C VAL A 155 -7.89 7.30 -16.67
N ARG A 156 -8.24 8.59 -16.57
CA ARG A 156 -7.83 9.45 -15.47
C ARG A 156 -8.96 9.62 -14.47
N MET A 157 -8.65 9.59 -13.19
CA MET A 157 -9.59 9.75 -12.09
C MET A 157 -9.14 10.86 -11.16
N SER A 158 -10.05 11.66 -10.66
CA SER A 158 -9.71 12.77 -9.77
C SER A 158 -10.88 13.17 -8.87
N ASN A 159 -10.54 13.83 -7.77
CA ASN A 159 -11.49 14.52 -6.91
C ASN A 159 -12.65 13.63 -6.45
N PRO A 160 -12.38 12.43 -5.89
CA PRO A 160 -13.43 11.57 -5.36
C PRO A 160 -14.05 12.19 -4.10
N GLU A 161 -15.28 11.86 -3.81
CA GLU A 161 -15.95 12.26 -2.56
C GLU A 161 -15.35 11.56 -1.33
N ALA A 162 -14.86 10.32 -1.50
CA ALA A 162 -14.13 9.52 -0.51
C ALA A 162 -13.07 8.67 -1.25
N TRP A 163 -13.07 7.33 -1.15
CA TRP A 163 -12.15 6.45 -1.89
C TRP A 163 -12.42 6.51 -3.40
N THR A 164 -11.34 6.39 -4.20
CA THR A 164 -11.43 6.54 -5.66
C THR A 164 -11.95 5.28 -6.34
N LEU A 165 -11.24 4.15 -6.21
CA LEU A 165 -11.60 2.88 -6.83
C LEU A 165 -11.61 1.77 -5.77
N HIS A 166 -12.79 1.34 -5.38
CA HIS A 166 -13.00 0.30 -4.37
C HIS A 166 -13.57 -0.98 -4.98
N LEU A 167 -12.84 -2.08 -4.81
CA LEU A 167 -13.26 -3.42 -5.18
C LEU A 167 -13.48 -4.25 -3.93
N LEU A 168 -14.67 -4.85 -3.80
CA LEU A 168 -15.06 -5.68 -2.66
C LEU A 168 -15.46 -7.08 -3.13
N GLY A 169 -14.72 -8.11 -2.70
CA GLY A 169 -15.04 -9.49 -3.02
C GLY A 169 -14.95 -9.86 -4.50
N CYS A 170 -14.22 -9.09 -5.31
CA CYS A 170 -14.07 -9.27 -6.75
C CYS A 170 -13.00 -10.31 -7.11
N SER A 171 -13.04 -10.82 -8.35
CA SER A 171 -12.01 -11.72 -8.89
C SER A 171 -11.72 -11.48 -10.38
N ASP A 172 -10.55 -11.96 -10.84
CA ASP A 172 -10.08 -11.78 -12.22
C ASP A 172 -10.05 -10.29 -12.63
N VAL A 173 -9.27 -9.51 -11.89
CA VAL A 173 -9.22 -8.05 -12.02
C VAL A 173 -7.92 -7.61 -12.70
N THR A 174 -8.04 -6.78 -13.71
CA THR A 174 -6.91 -6.07 -14.34
C THR A 174 -7.12 -4.56 -14.25
N ILE A 175 -6.21 -3.87 -13.56
CA ILE A 175 -6.14 -2.41 -13.50
C ILE A 175 -4.80 -2.00 -14.09
N ARG A 176 -4.80 -1.21 -15.16
CA ARG A 176 -3.54 -0.82 -15.79
C ARG A 176 -3.59 0.56 -16.45
N ASP A 177 -2.43 1.21 -16.46
CA ASP A 177 -2.20 2.47 -17.19
C ASP A 177 -3.18 3.59 -16.78
N ILE A 178 -3.75 3.51 -15.56
CA ILE A 178 -4.63 4.56 -15.04
C ILE A 178 -3.82 5.64 -14.32
N THR A 179 -4.40 6.83 -14.29
CA THR A 179 -3.85 7.96 -13.54
C THR A 179 -4.86 8.42 -12.49
N ILE A 180 -4.46 8.46 -11.23
CA ILE A 180 -5.25 9.04 -10.14
C ILE A 180 -4.58 10.33 -9.67
N ARG A 181 -5.34 11.42 -9.59
CA ARG A 181 -4.87 12.74 -9.16
C ARG A 181 -5.87 13.35 -8.17
N ASN A 182 -5.74 12.96 -6.92
CA ASN A 182 -6.60 13.46 -5.86
C ASN A 182 -5.99 14.68 -5.16
N PRO A 183 -6.81 15.62 -4.69
CA PRO A 183 -6.33 16.69 -3.84
C PRO A 183 -5.72 16.16 -2.54
N LEU A 184 -4.51 16.61 -2.17
CA LEU A 184 -3.81 16.10 -0.96
C LEU A 184 -4.45 16.52 0.37
N HIS A 185 -5.46 17.36 0.34
CA HIS A 185 -6.24 17.74 1.52
C HIS A 185 -7.61 17.05 1.58
N GLY A 186 -7.96 16.28 0.54
CA GLY A 186 -9.22 15.53 0.52
C GLY A 186 -9.28 14.52 1.69
N PRO A 187 -10.40 14.43 2.41
CA PRO A 187 -10.55 13.46 3.48
C PRO A 187 -10.69 12.04 2.92
N THR A 188 -9.88 11.10 3.41
CA THR A 188 -9.92 9.67 3.03
C THR A 188 -9.99 9.44 1.50
N ASN A 189 -9.16 10.15 0.74
CA ASN A 189 -9.10 9.98 -0.71
C ASN A 189 -8.06 8.92 -1.08
N ASP A 190 -8.34 7.67 -0.72
CA ASP A 190 -7.55 6.52 -1.13
C ASP A 190 -7.57 6.36 -2.66
N GLY A 191 -6.52 5.76 -3.22
CA GLY A 191 -6.43 5.53 -4.66
C GLY A 191 -7.15 4.26 -5.10
N ILE A 192 -6.57 3.10 -4.77
CA ILE A 192 -7.13 1.79 -5.11
C ILE A 192 -7.25 0.95 -3.85
N ASP A 193 -8.48 0.59 -3.50
CA ASP A 193 -8.83 -0.25 -2.37
C ASP A 193 -9.24 -1.64 -2.85
N ILE A 194 -8.47 -2.64 -2.48
CA ILE A 194 -8.71 -4.05 -2.82
C ILE A 194 -9.14 -4.78 -1.56
N GLN A 195 -10.43 -5.09 -1.43
CA GLN A 195 -10.98 -5.72 -0.23
C GLN A 195 -11.50 -7.13 -0.50
N ALA A 196 -10.91 -8.14 0.13
CA ALA A 196 -11.29 -9.55 -0.01
C ALA A 196 -11.34 -10.05 -1.47
N CYS A 197 -10.47 -9.51 -2.35
CA CYS A 197 -10.41 -9.85 -3.76
C CYS A 197 -9.38 -10.93 -4.06
N GLN A 198 -9.50 -11.56 -5.23
CA GLN A 198 -8.60 -12.62 -5.69
C GLN A 198 -8.22 -12.42 -7.16
N ASP A 199 -6.99 -12.83 -7.49
CA ASP A 199 -6.48 -12.81 -8.87
C ASP A 199 -6.53 -11.40 -9.47
N VAL A 200 -5.79 -10.47 -8.82
CA VAL A 200 -5.77 -9.04 -9.16
C VAL A 200 -4.39 -8.64 -9.69
N THR A 201 -4.36 -7.99 -10.82
CA THR A 201 -3.15 -7.36 -11.38
C THR A 201 -3.34 -5.85 -11.48
N ILE A 202 -2.41 -5.08 -10.89
CA ILE A 202 -2.34 -3.63 -10.99
C ILE A 202 -0.99 -3.26 -11.61
N SER A 203 -0.96 -2.55 -12.74
CA SER A 203 0.29 -2.26 -13.43
C SER A 203 0.31 -0.91 -14.15
N GLY A 204 1.48 -0.27 -14.20
CA GLY A 204 1.67 0.97 -14.95
C GLY A 204 0.85 2.17 -14.47
N CYS A 205 0.41 2.17 -13.21
CA CYS A 205 -0.46 3.21 -12.67
C CYS A 205 0.35 4.36 -12.06
N ASP A 206 -0.09 5.61 -12.25
CA ASP A 206 0.47 6.80 -11.61
C ASP A 206 -0.57 7.37 -10.63
N ILE A 207 -0.32 7.21 -9.33
CA ILE A 207 -1.28 7.47 -8.26
C ILE A 207 -0.79 8.57 -7.33
N TYR A 208 -1.64 9.56 -7.11
CA TYR A 208 -1.37 10.72 -6.27
C TYR A 208 -2.58 10.97 -5.36
N THR A 209 -2.43 10.75 -4.04
CA THR A 209 -3.55 10.67 -3.09
C THR A 209 -3.26 11.37 -1.76
N SER A 210 -4.33 11.73 -1.06
CA SER A 210 -4.25 12.26 0.31
C SER A 210 -4.23 11.17 1.37
N ASP A 211 -4.71 9.97 1.04
CA ASP A 211 -4.71 8.79 1.90
C ASP A 211 -3.97 7.65 1.19
N ASP A 212 -4.21 6.39 1.52
CA ASP A 212 -3.46 5.25 0.99
C ASP A 212 -3.50 5.19 -0.55
N ALA A 213 -2.35 5.01 -1.22
CA ALA A 213 -2.33 5.00 -2.69
C ALA A 213 -2.84 3.66 -3.25
N ILE A 214 -2.29 2.53 -2.80
CA ILE A 214 -2.80 1.19 -3.08
C ILE A 214 -2.88 0.45 -1.76
N VAL A 215 -4.07 -0.02 -1.40
CA VAL A 215 -4.29 -0.68 -0.11
C VAL A 215 -5.11 -1.96 -0.25
N LEU A 216 -4.65 -2.99 0.45
CA LEU A 216 -5.32 -4.28 0.57
C LEU A 216 -6.01 -4.36 1.93
N LYS A 217 -7.30 -4.63 1.95
CA LYS A 217 -8.15 -4.71 3.15
C LYS A 217 -8.93 -6.01 3.18
N ASN A 218 -9.34 -6.47 4.36
CA ASN A 218 -10.22 -7.63 4.49
C ASN A 218 -10.98 -7.62 5.82
N ARG A 219 -12.10 -6.91 5.87
CA ARG A 219 -12.93 -6.88 7.08
C ARG A 219 -14.44 -7.01 6.85
N HIS A 220 -14.90 -6.89 5.60
CA HIS A 220 -16.34 -6.86 5.34
C HIS A 220 -17.01 -8.17 5.76
N PRO A 221 -18.05 -8.19 6.62
CA PRO A 221 -18.60 -9.41 7.20
C PRO A 221 -19.04 -10.47 6.19
N LYS A 222 -19.56 -10.04 5.05
CA LYS A 222 -20.00 -10.93 3.96
C LYS A 222 -18.82 -11.65 3.28
N TYR A 223 -17.60 -11.06 3.31
CA TYR A 223 -16.45 -11.53 2.52
C TYR A 223 -15.20 -11.83 3.35
N ASN A 224 -15.18 -11.57 4.65
CA ASN A 224 -13.98 -11.71 5.47
C ASN A 224 -13.40 -13.14 5.52
N MET A 225 -14.21 -14.16 5.26
CA MET A 225 -13.74 -15.54 5.12
C MET A 225 -13.06 -15.81 3.78
N ARG A 226 -13.23 -14.92 2.78
CA ARG A 226 -12.57 -15.01 1.48
C ARG A 226 -11.19 -14.35 1.60
N PRO A 227 -10.09 -15.07 1.39
CA PRO A 227 -8.77 -14.46 1.47
C PRO A 227 -8.56 -13.44 0.37
N CYS A 228 -7.91 -12.31 0.70
CA CYS A 228 -7.32 -11.42 -0.27
C CYS A 228 -6.04 -12.08 -0.79
N LYS A 229 -6.03 -12.62 -2.02
CA LYS A 229 -4.91 -13.46 -2.49
C LYS A 229 -4.60 -13.32 -3.97
N ASN A 230 -3.38 -13.72 -4.35
CA ASN A 230 -2.88 -13.68 -5.72
C ASN A 230 -2.95 -12.24 -6.28
N ILE A 231 -2.35 -11.29 -5.58
CA ILE A 231 -2.38 -9.88 -5.95
C ILE A 231 -0.98 -9.45 -6.39
N THR A 232 -0.88 -8.90 -7.58
CA THR A 232 0.36 -8.37 -8.12
C THR A 232 0.20 -6.88 -8.42
N VAL A 233 1.09 -6.07 -7.84
CA VAL A 233 1.23 -4.63 -8.13
C VAL A 233 2.62 -4.40 -8.69
N THR A 234 2.73 -3.81 -9.89
CA THR A 234 4.03 -3.63 -10.54
C THR A 234 4.09 -2.39 -11.44
N GLY A 235 5.27 -1.79 -11.58
CA GLY A 235 5.50 -0.70 -12.53
C GLY A 235 4.73 0.58 -12.20
N CYS A 236 4.42 0.84 -10.92
CA CYS A 236 3.61 1.97 -10.50
C CYS A 236 4.46 3.13 -9.96
N ILE A 237 3.95 4.36 -10.09
CA ILE A 237 4.47 5.56 -9.44
C ILE A 237 3.47 5.98 -8.37
N LEU A 238 3.89 5.94 -7.11
CA LEU A 238 3.01 6.19 -5.97
C LEU A 238 3.42 7.45 -5.22
N THR A 239 2.47 8.33 -5.00
CA THR A 239 2.59 9.52 -4.17
C THR A 239 1.42 9.56 -3.20
N SER A 240 1.69 9.60 -1.92
CA SER A 240 0.68 9.72 -0.88
C SER A 240 1.17 10.61 0.25
N VAL A 241 0.27 11.14 1.05
CA VAL A 241 0.61 11.73 2.36
C VAL A 241 0.19 10.82 3.53
N CYS A 242 -0.28 9.61 3.21
CA CYS A 242 -0.53 8.50 4.14
C CYS A 242 0.40 7.33 3.80
N ASN A 243 -0.04 6.26 3.19
CA ASN A 243 0.81 5.12 2.84
C ASN A 243 0.82 4.88 1.33
N CYS A 244 1.97 4.49 0.76
CA CYS A 244 2.06 4.25 -0.67
C CYS A 244 1.55 2.85 -1.04
N PHE A 245 2.11 1.80 -0.45
CA PHE A 245 1.58 0.44 -0.56
C PHE A 245 1.28 -0.10 0.84
N LYS A 246 0.05 -0.57 1.04
CA LYS A 246 -0.40 -1.01 2.36
C LYS A 246 -1.20 -2.31 2.32
N ILE A 247 -0.95 -3.17 3.30
CA ILE A 247 -1.84 -4.25 3.72
C ILE A 247 -2.38 -3.85 5.11
N GLY A 248 -3.65 -3.52 5.19
CA GLY A 248 -4.25 -3.00 6.43
C GLY A 248 -5.06 -1.71 6.21
N THR A 249 -5.49 -1.03 7.25
CA THR A 249 -5.50 -1.40 8.67
C THR A 249 -6.56 -2.46 8.98
N GLU A 250 -7.59 -2.57 8.14
CA GLU A 250 -8.69 -3.52 8.31
C GLU A 250 -8.26 -4.93 7.94
N THR A 251 -7.94 -5.74 8.95
CA THR A 251 -7.29 -7.05 8.81
C THR A 251 -7.94 -8.15 9.66
N ILE A 252 -9.21 -8.44 9.38
CA ILE A 252 -9.92 -9.59 9.97
C ILE A 252 -9.67 -10.86 9.14
N GLY A 253 -9.87 -10.78 7.82
CA GLY A 253 -9.65 -11.91 6.91
C GLY A 253 -8.18 -12.07 6.51
N GLN A 254 -7.88 -13.12 5.75
CA GLN A 254 -6.51 -13.51 5.41
C GLN A 254 -5.97 -12.78 4.17
N PHE A 255 -4.63 -12.65 4.11
CA PHE A 255 -3.89 -12.16 2.94
C PHE A 255 -2.82 -13.18 2.55
N ARG A 256 -2.77 -13.55 1.26
CA ARG A 256 -1.83 -14.57 0.76
C ARG A 256 -1.35 -14.29 -0.65
N ASN A 257 -0.09 -14.63 -0.94
CA ASN A 257 0.52 -14.49 -2.27
C ASN A 257 0.40 -13.07 -2.81
N ILE A 258 1.04 -12.11 -2.15
CA ILE A 258 1.01 -10.68 -2.49
C ILE A 258 2.38 -10.27 -3.05
N VAL A 259 2.40 -9.60 -4.18
CA VAL A 259 3.61 -9.07 -4.80
C VAL A 259 3.47 -7.57 -5.05
N PHE A 260 4.44 -6.79 -4.59
CA PHE A 260 4.63 -5.39 -4.97
C PHE A 260 6.03 -5.19 -5.52
N SER A 261 6.16 -4.71 -6.76
CA SER A 261 7.48 -4.70 -7.41
C SER A 261 7.67 -3.58 -8.44
N ASN A 262 8.93 -3.34 -8.81
CA ASN A 262 9.34 -2.47 -9.92
C ASN A 262 8.68 -1.07 -9.87
N SER A 263 8.57 -0.48 -8.70
CA SER A 263 7.76 0.71 -8.50
C SER A 263 8.55 1.83 -7.81
N THR A 264 8.06 3.04 -7.95
CA THR A 264 8.67 4.24 -7.37
C THR A 264 7.70 4.90 -6.37
N VAL A 265 8.21 5.17 -5.17
CA VAL A 265 7.54 6.02 -4.18
C VAL A 265 8.18 7.39 -4.21
N ARG A 266 7.41 8.41 -4.47
CA ARG A 266 7.89 9.77 -4.56
C ARG A 266 7.19 10.72 -3.59
N PHE A 267 7.88 11.77 -3.27
CA PHE A 267 7.41 12.88 -2.47
C PHE A 267 6.50 13.82 -3.29
N ALA A 268 5.43 14.33 -2.67
CA ALA A 268 4.60 15.37 -3.27
C ALA A 268 5.29 16.73 -3.17
N GLN A 269 5.56 17.34 -4.32
CA GLN A 269 6.26 18.63 -4.36
C GLN A 269 5.36 19.77 -3.86
N PRO A 270 5.87 20.72 -3.06
CA PRO A 270 5.10 21.88 -2.63
C PRO A 270 4.59 22.76 -3.79
N THR A 271 5.19 22.61 -4.97
CA THR A 271 4.80 23.30 -6.20
C THR A 271 3.67 22.62 -6.95
N ASP A 272 3.28 21.41 -6.59
CA ASP A 272 2.17 20.71 -7.22
C ASP A 272 0.87 21.49 -7.03
N SER A 273 0.11 21.67 -8.10
CA SER A 273 -1.13 22.45 -8.07
C SER A 273 -2.16 21.88 -7.08
N LEU A 274 -2.22 20.55 -6.96
CA LEU A 274 -3.09 19.86 -6.01
C LEU A 274 -2.63 20.02 -4.54
N ALA A 275 -1.33 20.26 -4.31
CA ALA A 275 -0.81 20.54 -2.98
C ALA A 275 -1.09 21.99 -2.53
N ARG A 276 -1.17 22.94 -3.48
CA ARG A 276 -1.37 24.37 -3.21
C ARG A 276 -2.79 24.75 -2.77
N ILE A 277 -3.76 23.89 -2.98
CA ILE A 277 -5.18 24.15 -2.67
C ILE A 277 -5.48 23.96 -1.16
N ARG A 278 -4.48 23.81 -0.32
CA ARG A 278 -4.66 23.60 1.12
C ARG A 278 -4.99 24.90 1.85
N VAL A 279 -5.96 24.81 2.74
CA VAL A 279 -6.27 25.90 3.68
C VAL A 279 -5.15 26.06 4.72
N ASN A 280 -4.37 25.00 4.98
CA ASN A 280 -3.34 25.00 6.02
C ASN A 280 -2.17 24.05 5.67
N GLU A 281 -1.33 24.47 4.73
CA GLU A 281 -0.21 23.66 4.20
C GLU A 281 0.80 23.20 5.26
N THR A 282 0.94 23.96 6.34
CA THR A 282 1.91 23.66 7.39
C THR A 282 1.53 22.51 8.30
N LYS A 283 0.27 22.05 8.27
CA LYS A 283 -0.23 21.03 9.21
C LYS A 283 -0.22 19.61 8.66
N ARG A 284 -0.11 19.43 7.36
CA ARG A 284 -0.04 18.09 6.76
C ARG A 284 1.26 17.94 5.98
N PRO A 285 2.10 16.97 6.38
CA PRO A 285 3.34 16.71 5.62
C PRO A 285 3.01 16.24 4.20
N LEU A 286 3.82 16.64 3.25
CA LEU A 286 3.70 16.20 1.85
C LEU A 286 4.38 14.84 1.61
N ARG A 287 4.79 14.15 2.66
CA ARG A 287 5.52 12.88 2.64
C ARG A 287 4.63 11.73 3.04
N ALA A 288 4.84 10.61 2.42
CA ALA A 288 4.20 9.38 2.88
C ALA A 288 4.59 9.06 4.34
N SER A 289 3.61 8.65 5.13
CA SER A 289 3.83 8.11 6.48
C SER A 289 4.66 6.84 6.38
N SER A 290 4.33 5.95 5.42
CA SER A 290 5.20 4.83 5.06
C SER A 290 5.25 4.60 3.54
N GLY A 291 6.40 4.12 3.06
CA GLY A 291 6.55 3.61 1.70
C GLY A 291 5.85 2.27 1.54
N ILE A 292 6.11 1.39 2.48
CA ILE A 292 5.54 0.04 2.60
C ILE A 292 4.96 -0.12 4.00
N SER A 293 3.69 -0.53 4.11
CA SER A 293 3.03 -0.86 5.38
C SER A 293 2.38 -2.24 5.33
N ILE A 294 2.68 -3.10 6.32
CA ILE A 294 2.10 -4.43 6.46
C ILE A 294 1.58 -4.57 7.89
N GLU A 295 0.27 -4.59 8.05
CA GLU A 295 -0.37 -4.50 9.36
C GLU A 295 -1.34 -5.67 9.56
N SER A 296 -1.13 -6.50 10.58
CA SER A 296 -2.12 -7.46 11.08
C SER A 296 -2.52 -7.05 12.50
N VAL A 297 -3.65 -6.41 12.64
CA VAL A 297 -4.07 -5.80 13.92
C VAL A 297 -5.48 -6.16 14.36
N ASP A 298 -6.22 -6.88 13.53
CA ASP A 298 -7.58 -7.33 13.80
C ASP A 298 -7.71 -8.87 13.75
N GLY A 299 -6.58 -9.59 13.85
CA GLY A 299 -6.55 -11.06 13.95
C GLY A 299 -6.25 -11.81 12.65
N SER A 300 -5.82 -11.15 11.58
CA SER A 300 -5.57 -11.79 10.28
C SER A 300 -4.28 -12.61 10.24
N LEU A 301 -4.25 -13.57 9.31
CA LEU A 301 -3.02 -14.17 8.80
C LEU A 301 -2.57 -13.44 7.53
N ILE A 302 -1.37 -12.87 7.56
CA ILE A 302 -0.65 -12.36 6.39
C ILE A 302 0.49 -13.34 6.10
N ASP A 303 0.48 -13.98 4.91
CA ASP A 303 1.39 -15.08 4.58
C ASP A 303 1.82 -15.03 3.12
N GLY A 304 3.11 -14.93 2.86
CA GLY A 304 3.66 -14.90 1.51
C GLY A 304 3.54 -13.52 0.85
N VAL A 305 4.34 -12.55 1.32
CA VAL A 305 4.45 -11.21 0.75
C VAL A 305 5.84 -11.02 0.16
N VAL A 306 5.92 -10.65 -1.10
CA VAL A 306 7.18 -10.33 -1.78
C VAL A 306 7.16 -8.87 -2.25
N ILE A 307 8.16 -8.11 -1.82
CA ILE A 307 8.35 -6.72 -2.23
C ILE A 307 9.75 -6.59 -2.83
N SER A 308 9.84 -6.07 -4.07
CA SER A 308 11.12 -6.04 -4.75
C SER A 308 11.29 -4.90 -5.75
N ASN A 309 12.54 -4.45 -5.92
CA ASN A 309 12.89 -3.41 -6.88
C ASN A 309 12.11 -2.10 -6.66
N ILE A 310 12.18 -1.55 -5.46
CA ILE A 310 11.48 -0.33 -5.07
C ILE A 310 12.48 0.80 -4.86
N THR A 311 12.20 1.97 -5.41
CA THR A 311 12.89 3.21 -5.05
C THR A 311 11.95 4.13 -4.28
N MET A 312 12.49 4.78 -3.24
CA MET A 312 11.73 5.71 -2.40
C MET A 312 12.50 7.00 -2.19
N GLU A 313 11.81 8.11 -2.20
CA GLU A 313 12.38 9.42 -1.91
C GLU A 313 11.52 10.19 -0.91
N GLU A 314 12.16 10.75 0.13
CA GLU A 314 11.50 11.62 1.11
C GLU A 314 10.30 10.98 1.81
N VAL A 315 10.38 9.70 2.19
CA VAL A 315 9.36 9.03 3.01
C VAL A 315 9.65 9.22 4.50
N LYS A 316 8.62 9.16 5.34
CA LYS A 316 8.88 9.15 6.78
C LYS A 316 9.46 7.80 7.19
N CYS A 317 8.70 6.73 7.10
CA CYS A 317 9.13 5.37 7.42
C CYS A 317 9.19 4.53 6.14
N PRO A 318 10.34 4.00 5.74
CA PRO A 318 10.42 3.19 4.53
C PRO A 318 9.60 1.90 4.60
N ILE A 319 9.76 1.15 5.70
CA ILE A 319 9.13 -0.15 5.93
C ILE A 319 8.51 -0.15 7.32
N PHE A 320 7.19 -0.33 7.39
CA PHE A 320 6.42 -0.45 8.61
C PHE A 320 5.69 -1.79 8.65
N ILE A 321 6.12 -2.71 9.52
CA ILE A 321 5.46 -4.01 9.73
C ILE A 321 4.97 -4.06 11.17
N ARG A 322 3.66 -4.26 11.35
CA ARG A 322 3.05 -4.27 12.68
C ARG A 322 2.09 -5.43 12.87
N LEU A 323 2.41 -6.30 13.81
CA LEU A 323 1.49 -7.29 14.38
C LEU A 323 0.97 -6.76 15.73
N ALA A 324 -0.34 -6.61 15.87
CA ALA A 324 -0.95 -6.08 17.10
C ALA A 324 -2.34 -6.69 17.33
N ASN A 325 -3.06 -6.20 18.33
CA ASN A 325 -4.40 -6.69 18.65
C ASN A 325 -5.33 -5.52 18.98
N ARG A 326 -5.60 -4.70 17.96
CA ARG A 326 -6.49 -3.54 18.06
C ARG A 326 -7.96 -3.97 18.20
N GLY A 327 -8.34 -4.98 17.45
CA GLY A 327 -9.73 -5.35 17.22
C GLY A 327 -10.46 -4.41 16.26
N ASP A 328 -11.48 -4.94 15.58
CA ASP A 328 -12.28 -4.13 14.66
C ASP A 328 -13.19 -3.15 15.42
N GLY A 329 -12.91 -1.88 15.27
CA GLY A 329 -13.72 -0.81 15.89
C GLY A 329 -15.15 -0.75 15.36
N VAL A 330 -15.44 -1.28 14.16
CA VAL A 330 -16.78 -1.30 13.57
C VAL A 330 -17.60 -2.51 14.08
N GLN A 331 -17.00 -3.69 14.07
CA GLN A 331 -17.65 -4.90 14.58
C GLN A 331 -17.57 -5.03 16.10
N LYS A 332 -16.75 -4.18 16.75
CA LYS A 332 -16.47 -4.21 18.19
C LYS A 332 -15.97 -5.58 18.68
N VAL A 333 -15.31 -6.33 17.81
CA VAL A 333 -14.75 -7.65 18.11
C VAL A 333 -13.24 -7.51 18.23
N LYS A 334 -12.72 -7.83 19.40
CA LYS A 334 -11.27 -7.98 19.61
C LYS A 334 -10.94 -9.47 19.54
N PRO A 335 -10.04 -9.90 18.65
CA PRO A 335 -9.59 -11.29 18.62
C PRO A 335 -9.03 -11.71 19.97
N THR A 336 -9.35 -12.92 20.40
CA THR A 336 -8.77 -13.50 21.63
C THR A 336 -7.30 -13.85 21.45
N VAL A 337 -6.88 -14.08 20.20
CA VAL A 337 -5.50 -14.35 19.81
C VAL A 337 -5.13 -13.35 18.73
N PRO A 338 -3.97 -12.69 18.82
CA PRO A 338 -3.45 -11.85 17.74
C PRO A 338 -3.32 -12.63 16.43
N GLY A 339 -3.37 -11.92 15.31
CA GLY A 339 -3.10 -12.51 13.99
C GLY A 339 -1.67 -13.02 13.86
N LYS A 340 -1.24 -13.23 12.62
CA LYS A 340 0.14 -13.60 12.28
C LYS A 340 0.61 -12.86 11.04
N ILE A 341 1.89 -12.50 11.02
CA ILE A 341 2.61 -12.04 9.84
C ILE A 341 3.81 -12.96 9.66
N LYS A 342 3.92 -13.60 8.51
CA LYS A 342 5.03 -14.50 8.20
C LYS A 342 5.34 -14.60 6.70
N ASN A 343 6.53 -15.12 6.40
CA ASN A 343 7.00 -15.34 5.03
C ASN A 343 7.00 -14.04 4.22
N VAL A 344 7.70 -13.01 4.71
CA VAL A 344 7.83 -11.71 4.06
C VAL A 344 9.24 -11.55 3.50
N LEU A 345 9.35 -11.35 2.19
CA LEU A 345 10.61 -11.04 1.51
C LEU A 345 10.57 -9.61 0.99
N ILE A 346 11.52 -8.78 1.43
CA ILE A 346 11.72 -7.42 0.91
C ILE A 346 13.14 -7.33 0.36
N THR A 347 13.29 -7.06 -0.93
CA THR A 347 14.58 -7.08 -1.59
C THR A 347 14.76 -5.98 -2.63
N ASN A 348 16.02 -5.57 -2.86
CA ASN A 348 16.36 -4.53 -3.83
C ASN A 348 15.59 -3.22 -3.59
N VAL A 349 15.72 -2.66 -2.40
CA VAL A 349 15.06 -1.40 -2.03
C VAL A 349 16.11 -0.31 -1.85
N ASN A 350 15.91 0.81 -2.52
CA ASN A 350 16.76 1.99 -2.40
C ASN A 350 15.95 3.18 -1.88
N VAL A 351 16.37 3.73 -0.73
CA VAL A 351 15.65 4.79 -0.02
C VAL A 351 16.56 6.00 0.15
N ARG A 352 16.08 7.17 -0.23
CA ARG A 352 16.75 8.45 0.01
C ARG A 352 15.97 9.34 0.95
N ASN A 353 16.65 9.92 1.94
CA ASN A 353 16.11 10.89 2.88
C ASN A 353 14.91 10.40 3.69
N ALA A 354 15.00 9.22 4.29
CA ALA A 354 14.00 8.74 5.24
C ALA A 354 14.09 9.49 6.57
N TRP A 355 12.96 9.59 7.27
CA TRP A 355 12.83 10.39 8.49
C TRP A 355 12.79 9.55 9.76
N PHE A 356 12.12 8.40 9.70
CA PHE A 356 11.96 7.46 10.82
C PHE A 356 12.56 6.12 10.45
N ALA A 357 13.09 5.41 11.41
CA ALA A 357 13.54 4.05 11.23
C ALA A 357 12.44 3.18 10.64
N SER A 358 12.82 2.28 9.76
CA SER A 358 11.97 1.13 9.41
C SER A 358 11.70 0.31 10.68
N SER A 359 10.46 -0.12 10.88
CA SER A 359 10.09 -0.87 12.08
C SER A 359 9.36 -2.16 11.74
N ILE A 360 9.85 -3.26 12.29
CA ILE A 360 9.26 -4.59 12.21
C ILE A 360 8.93 -5.03 13.62
N THR A 361 7.65 -4.99 14.01
CA THR A 361 7.27 -5.11 15.41
C THR A 361 6.02 -5.95 15.61
N ALA A 362 6.03 -6.74 16.69
CA ALA A 362 4.82 -7.37 17.21
C ALA A 362 4.48 -6.82 18.62
N ILE A 363 3.72 -7.57 19.37
CA ILE A 363 3.33 -7.30 20.76
C ILE A 363 3.80 -8.45 21.66
N PRO A 364 3.93 -8.24 22.97
CA PRO A 364 4.41 -9.28 23.89
C PRO A 364 3.68 -10.62 23.71
N GLY A 365 4.46 -11.69 23.59
CA GLY A 365 3.95 -13.05 23.40
C GLY A 365 3.51 -13.39 21.98
N SER A 366 3.69 -12.49 21.01
CA SER A 366 3.46 -12.72 19.58
C SER A 366 4.67 -12.25 18.79
N TYR A 367 4.95 -12.88 17.67
CA TYR A 367 6.14 -12.56 16.86
C TYR A 367 5.77 -12.35 15.40
N VAL A 368 6.46 -11.42 14.74
CA VAL A 368 6.54 -11.40 13.28
C VAL A 368 7.58 -12.42 12.88
N GLU A 369 7.21 -13.37 12.02
CA GLU A 369 7.98 -14.59 11.76
C GLU A 369 8.50 -14.64 10.31
N ASN A 370 9.70 -15.18 10.10
CA ASN A 370 10.31 -15.43 8.80
C ASN A 370 10.26 -14.20 7.87
N VAL A 371 11.06 -13.18 8.21
CA VAL A 371 11.21 -11.97 7.40
C VAL A 371 12.63 -11.87 6.87
N THR A 372 12.76 -11.76 5.57
CA THR A 372 14.04 -11.52 4.90
C THR A 372 14.08 -10.10 4.32
N LEU A 373 15.09 -9.33 4.74
CA LEU A 373 15.49 -8.06 4.14
C LEU A 373 16.79 -8.28 3.37
N SER A 374 16.81 -7.97 2.07
CA SER A 374 18.00 -8.25 1.26
C SER A 374 18.31 -7.13 0.26
N ASN A 375 19.57 -6.74 0.17
CA ASN A 375 20.02 -5.69 -0.74
C ASN A 375 19.22 -4.39 -0.57
N ILE A 376 19.30 -3.81 0.63
CA ILE A 376 18.59 -2.58 0.98
C ILE A 376 19.61 -1.48 1.24
N ASN A 377 19.46 -0.38 0.53
CA ASN A 377 20.21 0.85 0.78
C ASN A 377 19.25 1.90 1.36
N VAL A 378 19.59 2.46 2.50
CA VAL A 378 18.79 3.51 3.11
C VAL A 378 19.66 4.67 3.56
N THR A 379 19.35 5.88 3.09
CA THR A 379 19.91 7.12 3.61
C THR A 379 18.89 7.77 4.53
N MET A 380 19.28 7.95 5.79
CA MET A 380 18.45 8.57 6.82
C MET A 380 18.79 10.04 6.97
N ARG A 381 17.82 10.85 7.35
CA ARG A 381 18.09 12.22 7.80
C ARG A 381 18.77 12.23 9.15
N LYS A 382 19.74 13.12 9.31
CA LYS A 382 20.46 13.31 10.57
C LYS A 382 19.54 13.65 11.73
N MET A 383 19.87 13.12 12.90
CA MET A 383 19.24 13.49 14.15
C MET A 383 20.20 13.27 15.31
N ILE A 384 20.53 14.34 16.03
CA ILE A 384 21.33 14.25 17.26
C ILE A 384 20.40 14.59 18.42
N ASP A 385 19.96 13.55 19.13
CA ASP A 385 19.19 13.69 20.38
C ASP A 385 19.57 12.57 21.34
N ALA A 386 20.38 12.90 22.33
CA ALA A 386 20.85 11.94 23.35
C ALA A 386 19.71 11.25 24.11
N LYS A 387 18.54 11.90 24.22
CA LYS A 387 17.37 11.30 24.90
C LYS A 387 16.72 10.19 24.09
N LEU A 388 16.94 10.15 22.77
CA LEU A 388 16.39 9.11 21.92
C LEU A 388 17.16 7.79 22.03
N VAL A 389 18.47 7.84 22.29
CA VAL A 389 19.32 6.63 22.32
C VAL A 389 18.79 5.59 23.31
N ASP A 390 18.34 6.04 24.49
CA ASP A 390 17.84 5.17 25.56
C ASP A 390 16.32 5.30 25.76
N ARG A 391 15.63 5.80 24.75
CA ARG A 391 14.18 5.93 24.80
C ARG A 391 13.51 4.56 24.94
N VAL A 392 12.66 4.42 25.94
CA VAL A 392 11.75 3.27 26.07
C VAL A 392 10.61 3.44 25.07
N VAL A 393 10.33 2.40 24.31
CA VAL A 393 9.27 2.38 23.30
C VAL A 393 8.05 1.66 23.87
N ASP A 394 6.90 2.34 23.93
CA ASP A 394 5.65 1.75 24.42
C ASP A 394 5.15 0.62 23.51
N GLU A 395 4.55 -0.41 24.08
CA GLU A 395 4.01 -1.55 23.33
C GLU A 395 2.83 -1.18 22.42
N LYS A 396 1.95 -0.31 22.86
CA LYS A 396 0.76 0.16 22.11
C LYS A 396 -0.03 -1.00 21.48
N VAL A 397 -0.37 -1.99 22.28
CA VAL A 397 -0.95 -3.28 21.89
C VAL A 397 -2.21 -3.13 21.05
N ASP A 398 -3.06 -2.16 21.36
CA ASP A 398 -4.37 -1.91 20.77
C ASP A 398 -4.49 -0.55 20.06
N ALA A 399 -3.36 0.15 19.87
CA ALA A 399 -3.36 1.43 19.18
C ALA A 399 -3.60 1.26 17.67
N TYR A 400 -4.12 2.32 17.05
CA TYR A 400 -4.18 2.40 15.59
C TYR A 400 -2.75 2.34 15.02
N PRO A 401 -2.45 1.39 14.11
CA PRO A 401 -1.12 1.26 13.54
C PRO A 401 -0.89 2.36 12.50
N ASP A 402 0.16 3.10 12.70
CA ASP A 402 0.66 4.12 11.77
C ASP A 402 2.13 4.35 12.04
N ALA A 403 2.93 4.57 11.02
CA ALA A 403 4.37 4.76 11.17
C ALA A 403 4.74 5.96 12.07
N ASN A 404 3.82 6.92 12.26
CA ASN A 404 4.02 8.04 13.18
C ASN A 404 3.70 7.70 14.65
N MET A 405 3.16 6.50 14.94
CA MET A 405 2.64 6.14 16.28
C MET A 405 3.68 6.29 17.41
N TRP A 406 4.95 6.06 17.10
CA TRP A 406 6.05 6.25 18.04
C TRP A 406 6.88 7.52 17.77
N GLY A 407 6.77 8.12 16.57
CA GLY A 407 7.69 9.14 16.10
C GLY A 407 9.11 8.59 15.95
N ASN A 408 10.12 9.36 16.41
CA ASN A 408 11.50 8.92 16.34
C ASN A 408 11.79 7.76 17.30
N LEU A 409 12.23 6.64 16.76
CA LEU A 409 12.66 5.46 17.51
C LEU A 409 14.09 5.59 18.00
N PRO A 410 14.54 4.77 18.97
CA PRO A 410 15.92 4.75 19.45
C PRO A 410 16.93 4.22 18.42
N ALA A 411 16.48 3.63 17.32
CA ALA A 411 17.30 3.25 16.16
C ALA A 411 17.21 4.30 15.06
N THR A 412 18.26 4.43 14.25
CA THR A 412 18.21 5.30 13.05
C THR A 412 17.52 4.62 11.90
N SER A 413 17.93 3.39 11.54
CA SER A 413 17.55 2.76 10.28
C SER A 413 16.58 1.61 10.45
N PHE A 414 16.79 0.71 11.44
CA PHE A 414 15.90 -0.43 11.66
C PHE A 414 15.65 -0.70 13.15
N TYR A 415 14.39 -0.92 13.49
CA TYR A 415 13.94 -1.30 14.82
C TYR A 415 13.10 -2.59 14.73
N PHE A 416 13.64 -3.67 15.30
CA PHE A 416 13.00 -4.97 15.37
C PHE A 416 12.58 -5.24 16.81
N ARG A 417 11.31 -5.60 17.01
CA ARG A 417 10.81 -5.97 18.35
C ARG A 417 9.78 -7.07 18.27
N HIS A 418 9.93 -8.07 19.13
CA HIS A 418 9.11 -9.29 19.12
C HIS A 418 9.13 -9.94 17.74
N VAL A 419 10.29 -10.37 17.32
CA VAL A 419 10.53 -10.95 15.98
C VAL A 419 11.20 -12.32 16.10
N ASP A 420 10.92 -13.21 15.15
CA ASP A 420 11.44 -14.57 15.10
C ASP A 420 11.81 -14.95 13.66
N ASP A 421 12.99 -15.54 13.45
CA ASP A 421 13.53 -15.91 12.13
C ASP A 421 13.66 -14.68 11.20
N ILE A 422 14.60 -13.80 11.51
CA ILE A 422 14.90 -12.59 10.72
C ILE A 422 16.24 -12.73 10.01
N ALA A 423 16.24 -12.57 8.70
CA ALA A 423 17.45 -12.52 7.89
C ALA A 423 17.64 -11.12 7.25
N CYS A 424 18.77 -10.48 7.56
CA CYS A 424 19.21 -9.22 6.96
C CYS A 424 20.48 -9.48 6.13
N ASN A 425 20.38 -9.36 4.80
CA ASN A 425 21.49 -9.61 3.89
C ASN A 425 21.85 -8.36 3.09
N MET A 426 23.11 -7.93 3.11
CA MET A 426 23.60 -6.76 2.37
C MET A 426 22.73 -5.51 2.64
N ILE A 427 22.75 -5.03 3.86
CA ILE A 427 22.05 -3.82 4.31
C ILE A 427 23.05 -2.69 4.42
N ARG A 428 22.86 -1.64 3.65
CA ARG A 428 23.63 -0.40 3.73
C ARG A 428 22.80 0.68 4.40
N CYS A 429 23.31 1.23 5.48
CA CYS A 429 22.71 2.34 6.21
C CYS A 429 23.65 3.55 6.16
N GLU A 430 23.15 4.66 5.65
CA GLU A 430 23.86 5.92 5.55
C GLU A 430 23.05 7.04 6.24
N ILE A 431 23.73 8.10 6.65
CA ILE A 431 23.11 9.26 7.31
C ILE A 431 23.51 10.53 6.57
N ASP A 432 22.53 11.35 6.18
CA ASP A 432 22.77 12.69 5.66
C ASP A 432 23.11 13.65 6.82
N GLY A 433 24.35 13.60 7.25
CA GLY A 433 24.91 14.28 8.41
C GLY A 433 25.28 13.28 9.51
N GLU A 434 25.06 13.61 10.78
CA GLU A 434 25.47 12.78 11.93
C GLU A 434 24.27 12.32 12.76
N ASP A 435 24.34 11.10 13.32
CA ASP A 435 23.36 10.58 14.27
C ASP A 435 24.04 9.76 15.36
N ASN A 436 23.56 9.89 16.60
CA ASN A 436 24.13 9.23 17.77
C ASN A 436 23.36 7.96 18.21
N ARG A 437 22.33 7.55 17.46
CA ARG A 437 21.58 6.32 17.72
C ARG A 437 22.24 5.14 17.01
N PRO A 438 22.08 3.91 17.50
CA PRO A 438 22.48 2.72 16.76
C PRO A 438 21.71 2.60 15.42
N ALA A 439 22.36 2.00 14.43
CA ALA A 439 21.73 1.75 13.13
C ALA A 439 20.59 0.73 13.24
N MET A 440 20.79 -0.32 14.03
CA MET A 440 19.83 -1.39 14.24
C MET A 440 19.63 -1.69 15.72
N ILE A 441 18.39 -1.98 16.08
CA ILE A 441 18.03 -2.52 17.41
C ILE A 441 17.20 -3.78 17.23
N PHE A 442 17.56 -4.84 17.97
CA PHE A 442 16.81 -6.06 18.14
C PHE A 442 16.38 -6.15 19.61
N ASP A 443 15.08 -6.25 19.86
CA ASP A 443 14.47 -6.18 21.20
C ASP A 443 13.45 -7.33 21.35
N ASP A 444 13.69 -8.28 22.23
CA ASP A 444 12.99 -9.58 22.30
C ASP A 444 12.94 -10.26 20.92
N ALA A 445 14.12 -10.61 20.41
CA ALA A 445 14.31 -11.14 19.06
C ALA A 445 14.94 -12.54 19.10
N LYS A 446 14.51 -13.42 18.17
CA LYS A 446 14.95 -14.80 18.07
C LYS A 446 15.40 -15.16 16.67
N ASP A 447 16.35 -16.07 16.56
CA ASP A 447 16.86 -16.63 15.30
C ASP A 447 17.22 -15.54 14.27
N ILE A 448 18.20 -14.69 14.64
CA ILE A 448 18.60 -13.53 13.85
C ILE A 448 19.86 -13.82 13.02
N ILE A 449 19.82 -13.54 11.74
CA ILE A 449 20.97 -13.59 10.85
C ILE A 449 21.17 -12.21 10.23
N VAL A 450 22.33 -11.60 10.48
CA VAL A 450 22.76 -10.38 9.78
C VAL A 450 24.05 -10.69 9.03
N ASN A 451 24.01 -10.60 7.71
CA ASN A 451 25.14 -10.86 6.83
C ASN A 451 25.37 -9.67 5.91
N GLY A 452 26.41 -8.88 6.16
CA GLY A 452 26.77 -7.73 5.35
C GLY A 452 26.04 -6.44 5.74
N LEU A 453 26.11 -6.06 7.03
CA LEU A 453 25.74 -4.71 7.45
C LEU A 453 26.87 -3.74 7.12
N ILE A 454 26.57 -2.67 6.39
CA ILE A 454 27.52 -1.63 5.98
C ILE A 454 27.04 -0.29 6.53
N LEU A 455 27.85 0.35 7.35
CA LEU A 455 27.58 1.67 7.92
C LEU A 455 28.58 2.70 7.40
N ASP A 456 28.12 3.93 7.17
CA ASP A 456 29.00 5.05 6.88
C ASP A 456 29.65 5.63 8.16
N GLU A 457 30.54 6.60 8.00
CA GLU A 457 31.26 7.25 9.08
C GLU A 457 30.43 8.24 9.92
N ASN A 458 29.20 8.52 9.50
CA ASN A 458 28.32 9.50 10.14
C ASN A 458 27.58 8.96 11.38
N TYR A 459 27.75 7.67 11.68
CA TYR A 459 27.31 7.09 12.94
C TYR A 459 28.29 7.45 14.04
N ILE A 460 27.90 8.39 14.91
CA ILE A 460 28.76 8.94 15.99
C ILE A 460 28.36 8.49 17.39
N GLY A 461 27.42 7.57 17.51
CA GLY A 461 26.93 7.07 18.79
C GLY A 461 27.87 6.08 19.48
N ASP A 462 27.44 5.56 20.62
CA ASP A 462 28.21 4.58 21.39
C ASP A 462 28.30 3.23 20.69
N ALA A 463 27.25 2.81 19.97
CA ALA A 463 27.20 1.48 19.35
C ALA A 463 26.50 1.48 17.98
N ALA A 464 26.90 0.56 17.11
CA ALA A 464 26.29 0.34 15.81
C ALA A 464 24.99 -0.46 15.88
N VAL A 465 25.00 -1.55 16.66
CA VAL A 465 23.87 -2.48 16.82
C VAL A 465 23.59 -2.68 18.31
N ARG A 466 22.32 -2.65 18.71
CA ARG A 466 21.89 -3.01 20.06
C ARG A 466 21.08 -4.30 20.04
N LEU A 467 21.39 -5.19 20.98
CA LEU A 467 20.68 -6.44 21.21
C LEU A 467 20.12 -6.42 22.64
N THR A 468 18.80 -6.48 22.76
CA THR A 468 18.14 -6.52 24.08
C THR A 468 17.32 -7.82 24.15
N ASP A 469 17.61 -8.66 25.14
CA ASP A 469 16.94 -9.94 25.34
C ASP A 469 16.81 -10.75 24.02
N THR A 470 17.93 -10.87 23.30
CA THR A 470 18.01 -11.51 21.99
C THR A 470 18.60 -12.90 22.10
N HIS A 471 17.99 -13.87 21.44
CA HIS A 471 18.39 -15.27 21.46
C HIS A 471 18.76 -15.76 20.06
N CYS A 472 19.84 -16.58 19.94
CA CYS A 472 20.28 -17.19 18.68
C CYS A 472 20.51 -16.16 17.57
N ALA A 473 21.50 -15.27 17.72
CA ALA A 473 21.81 -14.26 16.71
C ALA A 473 23.21 -14.45 16.12
N ARG A 474 23.34 -14.30 14.80
CA ARG A 474 24.61 -14.38 14.09
C ARG A 474 24.84 -13.13 13.24
N PHE A 475 25.98 -12.48 13.45
CA PHE A 475 26.44 -11.35 12.66
C PHE A 475 27.73 -11.74 11.92
N SER A 476 27.79 -11.46 10.62
CA SER A 476 28.94 -11.79 9.78
C SER A 476 29.11 -10.77 8.64
N ASN A 477 30.34 -10.60 8.17
CA ASN A 477 30.67 -9.71 7.05
C ASN A 477 30.15 -8.27 7.24
N CYS A 478 30.17 -7.76 8.49
CA CYS A 478 29.73 -6.41 8.81
C CYS A 478 30.90 -5.42 8.64
N ASP A 479 30.71 -4.38 7.83
CA ASP A 479 31.65 -3.26 7.68
C ASP A 479 31.18 -2.09 8.55
N ILE A 480 31.59 -2.11 9.81
CA ILE A 480 31.32 -1.07 10.80
C ILE A 480 32.59 -0.25 10.98
N LYS A 481 32.53 1.05 10.71
CA LYS A 481 33.69 1.93 10.76
C LYS A 481 34.28 2.07 12.18
N ASP A 482 35.59 2.26 12.29
CA ASP A 482 36.32 2.33 13.53
C ASP A 482 35.98 3.53 14.43
N GLY A 483 35.25 4.53 13.92
CA GLY A 483 34.85 5.72 14.68
C GLY A 483 33.91 5.43 15.86
N LEU A 484 33.19 4.31 15.85
CA LEU A 484 32.29 3.92 16.92
C LEU A 484 33.05 3.29 18.08
N LYS A 485 32.63 3.62 19.31
CA LYS A 485 33.20 3.05 20.53
C LYS A 485 32.98 1.55 20.59
N PHE A 486 31.74 1.12 20.29
CA PHE A 486 31.37 -0.28 20.25
C PHE A 486 30.71 -0.61 18.89
N HIS A 487 30.87 -1.85 18.43
CA HIS A 487 30.07 -2.39 17.32
C HIS A 487 28.75 -2.93 17.84
N TYR A 488 28.77 -3.60 19.01
CA TYR A 488 27.60 -4.22 19.61
C TYR A 488 27.39 -3.80 21.06
N ASP A 489 26.13 -3.54 21.43
CA ASP A 489 25.68 -3.17 22.77
C ASP A 489 24.63 -4.16 23.24
N LEU A 490 24.99 -5.07 24.16
CA LEU A 490 24.10 -6.09 24.69
C LEU A 490 23.45 -5.59 25.98
N ARG A 491 22.13 -5.62 26.01
CA ARG A 491 21.32 -5.18 27.15
C ARG A 491 20.32 -6.25 27.57
N GLY A 492 19.85 -6.19 28.81
CA GLY A 492 18.92 -7.16 29.38
C GLY A 492 19.61 -8.44 29.85
N GLU A 493 18.83 -9.35 30.42
CA GLU A 493 19.33 -10.55 31.08
C GLU A 493 19.22 -11.82 30.22
N LEU A 494 18.44 -11.80 29.16
CA LEU A 494 18.06 -12.99 28.40
C LEU A 494 18.83 -13.17 27.07
N ASN A 495 19.88 -12.35 26.83
CA ASN A 495 20.73 -12.57 25.65
C ASN A 495 21.44 -13.92 25.75
N SER A 496 21.38 -14.71 24.68
CA SER A 496 22.00 -16.03 24.60
C SER A 496 22.31 -16.47 23.18
N ASP A 497 23.35 -17.29 23.00
CA ASP A 497 23.82 -17.81 21.71
C ASP A 497 24.05 -16.72 20.64
N ILE A 498 24.76 -15.65 21.03
CA ILE A 498 25.15 -14.57 20.11
C ILE A 498 26.48 -14.91 19.46
N ARG A 499 26.56 -14.96 18.16
CA ARG A 499 27.76 -15.28 17.37
C ARG A 499 28.19 -14.08 16.54
N LEU A 500 29.37 -13.54 16.90
CA LEU A 500 29.98 -12.40 16.22
C LEU A 500 31.20 -12.87 15.43
N ILE A 501 31.12 -12.82 14.12
CA ILE A 501 32.18 -13.29 13.22
C ILE A 501 33.01 -12.11 12.77
N ASP A 502 34.36 -12.24 12.85
CA ASP A 502 35.34 -11.21 12.48
C ASP A 502 35.13 -9.89 13.26
N THR A 503 34.77 -9.99 14.54
CA THR A 503 34.52 -8.84 15.43
C THR A 503 35.58 -8.83 16.55
N ASP A 504 36.21 -7.68 16.79
CA ASP A 504 37.08 -7.47 17.94
C ASP A 504 36.25 -7.52 19.25
N PRO A 505 36.56 -8.41 20.20
CA PRO A 505 35.86 -8.47 21.48
C PRO A 505 35.84 -7.13 22.25
N ALA A 506 36.89 -6.29 22.11
CA ALA A 506 36.94 -4.96 22.71
C ALA A 506 35.86 -3.99 22.17
N LYS A 507 35.26 -4.30 21.01
CA LYS A 507 34.16 -3.54 20.41
C LYS A 507 32.78 -4.02 20.86
N VAL A 508 32.68 -4.87 21.86
CA VAL A 508 31.41 -5.37 22.42
C VAL A 508 31.25 -4.85 23.85
N ARG A 509 30.14 -4.14 24.08
CA ARG A 509 29.70 -3.72 25.41
C ARG A 509 28.59 -4.64 25.90
N SER A 510 28.63 -4.99 27.18
CA SER A 510 27.55 -5.70 27.85
C SER A 510 27.20 -5.01 29.16
N GLU A 511 25.91 -4.91 29.45
CA GLU A 511 25.47 -4.50 30.79
C GLU A 511 25.86 -5.56 31.83
N LYS A 512 25.98 -5.14 33.10
CA LYS A 512 26.42 -6.05 34.20
C LYS A 512 25.52 -7.28 34.37
N SER A 513 24.29 -7.22 33.94
CA SER A 513 23.31 -8.31 34.00
C SER A 513 23.51 -9.38 32.92
N CYS A 514 24.25 -9.06 31.85
CA CYS A 514 24.50 -9.98 30.73
C CYS A 514 25.98 -10.42 30.74
N SER A 515 26.27 -11.71 30.94
CA SER A 515 27.63 -12.24 30.87
C SER A 515 28.04 -12.47 29.42
N VAL A 516 28.98 -11.67 28.90
CA VAL A 516 29.55 -11.86 27.55
C VAL A 516 30.13 -13.25 27.38
N GLU A 517 30.80 -13.79 28.40
CA GLU A 517 31.45 -15.12 28.34
C GLU A 517 30.44 -16.28 28.16
N GLN A 518 29.22 -16.11 28.66
CA GLN A 518 28.17 -17.12 28.57
C GLN A 518 27.23 -16.91 27.35
N SER A 519 27.09 -15.68 26.87
CA SER A 519 26.11 -15.32 25.86
C SER A 519 26.70 -15.10 24.48
N VAL A 520 27.99 -14.85 24.35
CA VAL A 520 28.66 -14.43 23.11
C VAL A 520 29.79 -15.36 22.71
N SER A 521 29.79 -15.79 21.47
CA SER A 521 30.92 -16.50 20.85
C SER A 521 31.56 -15.65 19.75
N PHE A 522 32.87 -15.56 19.76
CA PHE A 522 33.65 -14.87 18.74
C PHE A 522 34.28 -15.91 17.80
N VAL A 523 34.08 -15.72 16.50
CA VAL A 523 34.70 -16.54 15.47
C VAL A 523 35.61 -15.63 14.65
N ILE A 524 36.91 -15.75 14.82
CA ILE A 524 37.91 -15.04 14.02
C ILE A 524 38.32 -16.00 12.91
N LYS A 525 38.22 -15.56 11.66
CA LYS A 525 38.65 -16.33 10.47
C LYS A 525 40.14 -16.15 10.20
#